data_143947f6df120bdb02015e3b0e3a3a12
#
_entry.id   143947f6df120bdb02015e3b0e3a3a12
#
_cell.length_a   1.000
_cell.length_b   1.000
_cell.length_c   1.000
_cell.angle_alpha   90.00
_cell.angle_beta   90.00
_cell.angle_gamma   90.00
#
_symmetry.space_group_name_H-M   'P 1'
#
loop_
_entity.id
_entity.type
_entity.pdbx_description
1 polymer ?
#
loop_
_entity_poly.entity_id
_entity_poly.type
_entity_poly.pdbx_seq_one_letter_code
_entity_poly.pdbx_strand_id
1 'polypeptide(L)'
;MSHHLRRALRQATAPIAALALGACVTLTEVPRGLSPESDGALRIAAIGCAAVISAPIAGTAPALDPRALRVLTWNLHKQDDAGWDRDLAHFLAGADVALLQEAVLRDDLRALLAARGLRYTMASAFIYRDVDHGVVTAATVPPLAVCAERAVEPLIRIPKTALIAWYALAGRTETLAVVNVHAVNFSLLQVPYEQQFAALVRPLVTHRGPIVFAGDFNTWSDGRLAVLRATADALGLTAIAFEPDLRTRFFGQQVDHVMVRGL
;
A
#
# COMPACT_ATOMS: atom_id res chain seq x y z
N MET A 1 57.39 -43.30 20.90
CA MET A 1 57.28 -42.38 19.75
C MET A 1 55.89 -42.54 19.26
N SER A 2 55.02 -41.59 19.17
CA SER A 2 55.00 -40.14 19.44
C SER A 2 53.56 -39.74 19.76
N HIS A 3 53.52 -38.80 20.67
CA HIS A 3 52.36 -37.94 20.93
C HIS A 3 51.81 -37.31 19.65
N HIS A 4 50.51 -37.11 19.53
CA HIS A 4 49.95 -35.83 19.16
C HIS A 4 48.40 -35.84 19.08
N LEU A 5 47.90 -35.05 19.90
CA LEU A 5 46.92 -33.94 19.80
C LEU A 5 45.48 -34.35 19.60
N ARG A 6 44.81 -34.54 20.70
CA ARG A 6 43.38 -34.28 20.83
C ARG A 6 43.18 -32.77 21.00
N ARG A 7 42.82 -32.08 19.96
CA ARG A 7 42.36 -30.68 20.00
C ARG A 7 40.86 -30.67 20.22
N ALA A 8 40.47 -30.29 21.42
CA ALA A 8 39.08 -30.09 21.81
C ALA A 8 38.47 -28.94 20.98
N LEU A 9 37.48 -29.25 20.17
CA LEU A 9 36.56 -28.21 19.65
C LEU A 9 35.71 -27.73 20.81
N ARG A 10 36.02 -26.57 21.34
CA ARG A 10 35.09 -25.80 22.18
C ARG A 10 34.07 -25.18 21.23
N GLN A 11 32.86 -25.74 21.21
CA GLN A 11 31.73 -25.07 20.66
C GLN A 11 31.40 -23.87 21.55
N ALA A 12 31.73 -22.68 21.07
CA ALA A 12 31.26 -21.45 21.66
C ALA A 12 29.77 -21.30 21.32
N THR A 13 28.91 -21.70 22.23
CA THR A 13 27.51 -21.32 22.24
C THR A 13 27.44 -19.84 22.62
N ALA A 14 27.38 -18.98 21.62
CA ALA A 14 26.99 -17.59 21.85
C ALA A 14 25.53 -17.57 22.26
N PRO A 15 25.16 -16.92 23.37
CA PRO A 15 23.75 -16.72 23.67
C PRO A 15 23.21 -15.75 22.63
N ILE A 16 22.20 -16.20 21.87
CA ILE A 16 21.34 -15.29 21.09
C ILE A 16 20.58 -14.47 22.14
N ALA A 17 21.11 -13.31 22.46
CA ALA A 17 20.39 -12.30 23.21
C ALA A 17 19.24 -11.86 22.30
N ALA A 18 18.06 -12.44 22.50
CA ALA A 18 16.82 -11.87 22.01
C ALA A 18 16.68 -10.50 22.69
N LEU A 19 17.13 -9.44 22.05
CA LEU A 19 16.74 -8.08 22.41
C LEU A 19 15.22 -8.00 22.17
N ALA A 20 14.48 -8.20 23.23
CA ALA A 20 13.09 -7.76 23.29
C ALA A 20 13.13 -6.22 23.25
N LEU A 21 13.12 -5.66 22.05
CA LEU A 21 12.81 -4.26 21.84
C LEU A 21 11.36 -4.06 22.26
N GLY A 22 11.16 -3.78 23.53
CA GLY A 22 9.90 -3.31 24.11
C GLY A 22 9.60 -1.89 23.62
N ALA A 23 9.60 -1.68 22.31
CA ALA A 23 9.06 -0.47 21.73
C ALA A 23 7.54 -0.56 21.79
N CYS A 24 6.89 0.37 22.45
CA CYS A 24 5.43 0.48 22.46
C CYS A 24 4.94 0.70 21.03
N VAL A 25 4.60 -0.36 20.32
CA VAL A 25 3.88 -0.29 19.05
C VAL A 25 2.41 -0.20 19.39
N THR A 26 1.83 0.96 19.16
CA THR A 26 0.38 1.13 19.29
C THR A 26 -0.27 0.71 17.98
N LEU A 27 -1.04 -0.36 18.02
CA LEU A 27 -1.83 -0.80 16.87
C LEU A 27 -3.11 0.04 16.82
N THR A 28 -3.30 0.79 15.75
CA THR A 28 -4.55 1.53 15.55
C THR A 28 -5.57 0.68 14.83
N GLU A 29 -6.81 0.74 15.28
CA GLU A 29 -7.95 0.09 14.63
C GLU A 29 -8.62 0.99 13.59
N VAL A 30 -8.25 2.26 13.55
CA VAL A 30 -8.88 3.28 12.70
C VAL A 30 -7.84 3.84 11.74
N PRO A 31 -8.16 3.99 10.43
CA PRO A 31 -7.34 4.79 9.54
C PRO A 31 -7.22 6.21 10.12
N ARG A 32 -6.03 6.60 10.51
CA ARG A 32 -5.73 8.00 10.82
C ARG A 32 -5.24 8.66 9.55
N GLY A 33 -5.60 9.89 9.34
CA GLY A 33 -4.93 10.63 8.32
C GLY A 33 -5.80 11.18 7.25
N LEU A 34 -6.71 11.96 7.72
CA LEU A 34 -7.05 13.10 6.92
C LEU A 34 -6.01 14.16 7.22
N SER A 35 -5.33 14.65 6.18
CA SER A 35 -4.57 15.87 6.32
C SER A 35 -5.51 16.95 6.89
N PRO A 36 -5.13 17.69 7.95
CA PRO A 36 -5.92 18.82 8.43
C PRO A 36 -6.14 19.89 7.35
N GLU A 37 -5.36 19.86 6.29
CA GLU A 37 -5.46 20.76 5.15
C GLU A 37 -6.48 20.31 4.08
N SER A 38 -7.08 19.13 4.21
CA SER A 38 -8.19 18.72 3.34
C SER A 38 -9.44 19.46 3.81
N ASP A 39 -9.94 20.38 3.01
CA ASP A 39 -11.14 21.21 3.20
C ASP A 39 -12.37 20.38 3.55
N GLY A 40 -12.55 19.91 4.73
CA GLY A 40 -13.79 19.38 5.32
C GLY A 40 -14.71 18.48 4.49
N ALA A 41 -14.36 18.22 3.22
CA ALA A 41 -15.17 17.48 2.25
C ALA A 41 -14.90 15.98 2.27
N LEU A 42 -13.90 15.52 3.01
CA LEU A 42 -13.54 14.10 3.08
C LEU A 42 -14.46 13.37 4.04
N ARG A 43 -15.30 12.52 3.49
CA ARG A 43 -16.07 11.55 4.28
C ARG A 43 -15.18 10.37 4.56
N ILE A 44 -14.70 10.26 5.79
CA ILE A 44 -14.03 9.05 6.25
C ILE A 44 -15.10 7.97 6.32
N ALA A 45 -14.88 6.90 5.57
CA ALA A 45 -15.60 5.68 5.84
C ALA A 45 -15.05 5.07 7.12
N ALA A 46 -15.94 4.53 7.91
CA ALA A 46 -15.61 3.68 9.02
C ALA A 46 -14.71 2.52 8.57
N ILE A 47 -14.05 1.87 9.53
CA ILE A 47 -13.28 0.64 9.33
C ILE A 47 -14.09 -0.34 8.50
N GLY A 48 -13.46 -0.82 7.42
CA GLY A 48 -14.12 -1.69 6.46
C GLY A 48 -14.86 -0.93 5.35
N CYS A 49 -14.66 -1.39 4.13
CA CYS A 49 -15.17 -0.72 2.93
C CYS A 49 -16.67 -0.94 2.66
N ALA A 50 -17.32 -1.78 3.45
CA ALA A 50 -18.72 -2.14 3.24
C ALA A 50 -19.70 -0.95 3.33
N ALA A 51 -19.38 0.06 4.14
CA ALA A 51 -20.25 1.22 4.34
C ALA A 51 -20.16 2.28 3.23
N VAL A 52 -19.10 2.29 2.44
CA VAL A 52 -18.86 3.30 1.38
C VAL A 52 -19.68 3.02 0.12
N ILE A 53 -20.04 1.77 -0.10
CA ILE A 53 -20.70 1.28 -1.32
C ILE A 53 -22.12 1.84 -1.49
N SER A 54 -22.74 2.32 -0.41
CA SER A 54 -24.18 2.65 -0.37
C SER A 54 -24.50 4.13 -0.60
N ALA A 55 -23.51 5.02 -0.71
CA ALA A 55 -23.75 6.44 -0.89
C ALA A 55 -23.51 6.86 -2.35
N PRO A 56 -24.46 7.53 -3.02
CA PRO A 56 -24.19 8.13 -4.32
C PRO A 56 -23.08 9.17 -4.16
N ILE A 57 -21.97 8.96 -4.85
CA ILE A 57 -20.87 9.89 -4.90
C ILE A 57 -21.22 10.94 -5.95
N ALA A 58 -21.86 12.02 -5.53
CA ALA A 58 -22.25 13.12 -6.41
C ALA A 58 -21.65 14.44 -5.92
N GLY A 59 -21.14 15.25 -6.84
CA GLY A 59 -20.69 16.60 -6.56
C GLY A 59 -19.83 17.18 -7.68
N THR A 60 -19.77 18.50 -7.78
CA THR A 60 -18.79 19.25 -8.58
C THR A 60 -17.45 19.27 -7.82
N ALA A 61 -16.72 18.17 -7.84
CA ALA A 61 -15.40 18.08 -7.25
C ALA A 61 -14.32 18.26 -8.34
N PRO A 62 -13.13 18.75 -7.98
CA PRO A 62 -11.98 18.65 -8.86
C PRO A 62 -11.79 17.22 -9.34
N ALA A 63 -11.52 17.03 -10.63
CA ALA A 63 -11.52 15.73 -11.29
C ALA A 63 -10.18 15.42 -11.94
N LEU A 64 -9.79 14.15 -11.96
CA LEU A 64 -8.62 13.66 -12.71
C LEU A 64 -8.97 13.56 -14.20
N ASP A 65 -7.99 13.81 -15.08
CA ASP A 65 -8.16 13.60 -16.52
C ASP A 65 -7.89 12.13 -16.87
N PRO A 66 -8.91 11.35 -17.27
CA PRO A 66 -8.75 9.94 -17.56
C PRO A 66 -7.92 9.64 -18.81
N ARG A 67 -7.68 10.67 -19.66
CA ARG A 67 -6.91 10.51 -20.92
C ARG A 67 -5.40 10.62 -20.72
N ALA A 68 -4.96 11.15 -19.58
CA ALA A 68 -3.56 11.44 -19.30
C ALA A 68 -3.18 11.17 -17.83
N LEU A 69 -3.80 10.13 -17.23
CA LEU A 69 -3.57 9.79 -15.81
C LEU A 69 -2.18 9.17 -15.62
N ARG A 70 -1.36 9.81 -14.82
CA ARG A 70 -0.01 9.35 -14.45
C ARG A 70 -0.02 8.87 -13.01
N VAL A 71 0.28 7.58 -12.84
CA VAL A 71 0.25 6.91 -11.54
C VAL A 71 1.67 6.49 -11.15
N LEU A 72 2.09 6.89 -9.96
CA LEU A 72 3.29 6.40 -9.29
C LEU A 72 2.87 5.35 -8.26
N THR A 73 3.56 4.20 -8.21
CA THR A 73 3.50 3.29 -7.07
C THR A 73 4.92 2.98 -6.62
N TRP A 74 5.17 3.06 -5.30
CA TRP A 74 6.50 2.84 -4.74
C TRP A 74 6.43 2.41 -3.27
N ASN A 75 7.03 1.25 -2.95
CA ASN A 75 7.32 0.88 -1.57
C ASN A 75 8.54 1.69 -1.08
N LEU A 76 8.33 2.61 -0.13
CA LEU A 76 9.34 3.55 0.35
C LEU A 76 10.34 2.93 1.34
N HIS A 77 10.21 1.65 1.65
CA HIS A 77 11.09 0.95 2.59
C HIS A 77 11.32 1.76 3.89
N LYS A 78 10.25 2.31 4.45
CA LYS A 78 10.23 3.17 5.65
C LYS A 78 11.07 4.45 5.52
N GLN A 79 11.43 4.82 4.29
CA GLN A 79 12.34 5.94 3.99
C GLN A 79 13.75 5.75 4.58
N ASP A 80 14.20 4.49 4.65
CA ASP A 80 15.51 4.15 5.19
C ASP A 80 16.62 4.23 4.11
N ASP A 81 16.26 4.27 2.83
CA ASP A 81 17.20 4.34 1.72
C ASP A 81 17.74 5.77 1.52
N ALA A 82 19.06 5.90 1.36
CA ALA A 82 19.68 7.21 1.14
C ALA A 82 19.20 7.85 -0.18
N GLY A 83 18.71 9.08 -0.11
CA GLY A 83 18.24 9.84 -1.27
C GLY A 83 16.81 9.53 -1.71
N TRP A 84 16.04 8.75 -0.92
CA TRP A 84 14.63 8.48 -1.18
C TRP A 84 13.80 9.75 -1.41
N ASP A 85 14.11 10.82 -0.67
CA ASP A 85 13.43 12.12 -0.73
C ASP A 85 13.63 12.82 -2.08
N ARG A 86 14.87 12.85 -2.57
CA ARG A 86 15.21 13.40 -3.89
C ARG A 86 14.54 12.59 -5.00
N ASP A 87 14.60 11.28 -4.91
CA ASP A 87 14.06 10.39 -5.93
C ASP A 87 12.52 10.45 -5.93
N LEU A 88 11.89 10.49 -4.74
CA LEU A 88 10.44 10.69 -4.63
C LEU A 88 10.03 12.06 -5.19
N ALA A 89 10.75 13.14 -4.87
CA ALA A 89 10.48 14.46 -5.41
C ALA A 89 10.55 14.48 -6.95
N HIS A 90 11.50 13.73 -7.53
CA HIS A 90 11.63 13.60 -8.99
C HIS A 90 10.42 12.88 -9.59
N PHE A 91 10.02 11.72 -9.05
CA PHE A 91 8.91 10.95 -9.59
C PHE A 91 7.55 11.62 -9.38
N LEU A 92 7.36 12.32 -8.25
CA LEU A 92 6.14 13.07 -7.98
C LEU A 92 5.94 14.26 -8.94
N ALA A 93 7.00 14.77 -9.59
CA ALA A 93 6.90 15.92 -10.49
C ALA A 93 5.93 15.71 -11.67
N GLY A 94 5.66 14.47 -12.02
CA GLY A 94 4.76 14.11 -13.10
C GLY A 94 3.52 13.34 -12.68
N ALA A 95 3.38 12.99 -11.41
CA ALA A 95 2.31 12.10 -10.95
C ALA A 95 1.01 12.86 -10.65
N ASP A 96 -0.11 12.35 -11.13
CA ASP A 96 -1.44 12.80 -10.77
C ASP A 96 -1.96 12.05 -9.54
N VAL A 97 -1.51 10.80 -9.36
CA VAL A 97 -1.78 9.93 -8.22
C VAL A 97 -0.51 9.19 -7.80
N ALA A 98 -0.21 9.17 -6.51
CA ALA A 98 0.91 8.43 -5.92
C ALA A 98 0.41 7.44 -4.87
N LEU A 99 0.87 6.20 -4.98
CA LEU A 99 0.56 5.06 -4.11
C LEU A 99 1.85 4.64 -3.42
N LEU A 100 2.00 5.01 -2.15
CA LEU A 100 3.22 4.80 -1.40
C LEU A 100 2.99 3.73 -0.33
N GLN A 101 3.79 2.69 -0.32
CA GLN A 101 3.77 1.63 0.69
C GLN A 101 4.95 1.81 1.65
N GLU A 102 4.88 1.20 2.81
CA GLU A 102 5.83 1.37 3.93
C GLU A 102 6.13 2.85 4.24
N ALA A 103 5.16 3.71 4.02
CA ALA A 103 5.32 5.14 4.28
C ALA A 103 5.33 5.41 5.78
N VAL A 104 6.29 6.23 6.21
CA VAL A 104 6.37 6.81 7.55
C VAL A 104 5.96 8.28 7.44
N LEU A 105 4.86 8.66 8.06
CA LEU A 105 4.25 9.97 7.85
C LEU A 105 4.95 11.05 8.69
N ARG A 106 6.24 11.29 8.41
CA ARG A 106 7.04 12.37 8.99
C ARG A 106 6.86 13.69 8.22
N ASP A 107 7.38 14.76 8.78
CA ASP A 107 7.27 16.09 8.20
C ASP A 107 7.97 16.22 6.84
N ASP A 108 9.04 15.46 6.61
CA ASP A 108 9.74 15.40 5.33
C ASP A 108 8.83 14.88 4.20
N LEU A 109 8.11 13.76 4.42
CA LEU A 109 7.16 13.23 3.46
C LEU A 109 5.97 14.20 3.26
N ARG A 110 5.43 14.76 4.35
CA ARG A 110 4.36 15.77 4.27
C ARG A 110 4.76 16.97 3.42
N ALA A 111 5.97 17.49 3.64
CA ALA A 111 6.50 18.63 2.89
C ALA A 111 6.68 18.30 1.41
N LEU A 112 7.17 17.10 1.07
CA LEU A 112 7.31 16.67 -0.32
C LEU A 112 5.96 16.59 -1.05
N LEU A 113 4.94 16.01 -0.41
CA LEU A 113 3.60 15.92 -0.98
C LEU A 113 2.98 17.32 -1.14
N ALA A 114 3.09 18.18 -0.12
CA ALA A 114 2.60 19.55 -0.15
C ALA A 114 3.28 20.40 -1.22
N ALA A 115 4.60 20.27 -1.38
CA ALA A 115 5.37 20.99 -2.41
C ALA A 115 4.93 20.62 -3.85
N ARG A 116 4.25 19.52 -4.04
CA ARG A 116 3.67 19.06 -5.31
C ARG A 116 2.17 19.33 -5.42
N GLY A 117 1.56 20.01 -4.45
CA GLY A 117 0.12 20.26 -4.40
C GLY A 117 -0.71 18.98 -4.26
N LEU A 118 -0.10 17.89 -3.79
CA LEU A 118 -0.78 16.61 -3.61
C LEU A 118 -1.51 16.59 -2.27
N ARG A 119 -2.77 16.22 -2.31
CA ARG A 119 -3.59 15.88 -1.14
C ARG A 119 -3.45 14.41 -0.85
N TYR A 120 -3.31 14.03 0.41
CA TYR A 120 -3.08 12.63 0.74
C TYR A 120 -4.04 12.09 1.79
N THR A 121 -4.23 10.79 1.74
CA THR A 121 -4.89 9.99 2.76
C THR A 121 -3.95 8.86 3.16
N MET A 122 -3.86 8.56 4.45
CA MET A 122 -3.06 7.46 4.96
C MET A 122 -3.95 6.41 5.63
N ALA A 123 -3.72 5.15 5.30
CA ALA A 123 -4.19 4.03 6.09
C ALA A 123 -3.05 3.57 7.01
N SER A 124 -3.18 3.91 8.29
CA SER A 124 -2.19 3.56 9.30
C SER A 124 -2.24 2.08 9.63
N ALA A 125 -1.12 1.39 9.46
CA ALA A 125 -0.93 0.01 9.90
C ALA A 125 -0.65 -0.03 11.41
N PHE A 126 0.24 0.82 11.87
CA PHE A 126 0.59 0.99 13.28
C PHE A 126 1.20 2.37 13.53
N ILE A 127 1.30 2.74 14.80
CA ILE A 127 2.00 3.95 15.24
C ILE A 127 3.26 3.51 15.98
N TYR A 128 4.38 4.12 15.64
CA TYR A 128 5.64 3.93 16.32
C TYR A 128 6.27 5.28 16.65
N ARG A 129 6.58 5.52 17.93
CA ARG A 129 7.09 6.81 18.43
C ARG A 129 6.26 8.01 17.94
N ASP A 130 4.95 7.90 18.10
CA ASP A 130 3.95 8.90 17.70
C ASP A 130 3.88 9.22 16.19
N VAL A 131 4.51 8.40 15.35
CA VAL A 131 4.48 8.52 13.89
C VAL A 131 3.69 7.38 13.27
N ASP A 132 2.80 7.71 12.34
CA ASP A 132 2.02 6.73 11.59
C ASP A 132 2.88 6.02 10.53
N HIS A 133 2.74 4.69 10.47
CA HIS A 133 3.35 3.81 9.47
C HIS A 133 2.25 3.08 8.70
N GLY A 134 2.31 3.06 7.38
CA GLY A 134 1.28 2.38 6.58
C GLY A 134 1.37 2.65 5.10
N VAL A 135 0.21 2.80 4.44
CA VAL A 135 0.15 3.19 3.03
C VAL A 135 -0.41 4.60 2.88
N VAL A 136 0.19 5.39 2.00
CA VAL A 136 -0.26 6.74 1.64
C VAL A 136 -0.73 6.73 0.19
N THR A 137 -1.95 7.19 -0.05
CA THR A 137 -2.44 7.55 -1.38
C THR A 137 -2.54 9.05 -1.47
N ALA A 138 -1.83 9.65 -2.43
CA ALA A 138 -1.82 11.08 -2.65
C ALA A 138 -2.27 11.39 -4.09
N ALA A 139 -3.00 12.49 -4.29
CA ALA A 139 -3.48 12.88 -5.61
C ALA A 139 -3.56 14.41 -5.74
N THR A 140 -3.57 14.90 -6.98
CA THR A 140 -3.75 16.33 -7.31
C THR A 140 -5.15 16.85 -6.97
N VAL A 141 -6.09 15.96 -6.75
CA VAL A 141 -7.48 16.27 -6.37
C VAL A 141 -7.88 15.52 -5.11
N PRO A 142 -8.83 16.03 -4.30
CA PRO A 142 -9.33 15.31 -3.15
C PRO A 142 -10.12 14.07 -3.56
N PRO A 143 -10.06 12.95 -2.82
CA PRO A 143 -10.94 11.83 -3.05
C PRO A 143 -12.39 12.18 -2.64
N LEU A 144 -13.36 11.59 -3.32
CA LEU A 144 -14.79 11.68 -3.00
C LEU A 144 -15.15 10.78 -1.81
N ALA A 145 -14.47 9.65 -1.71
CA ALA A 145 -14.61 8.70 -0.62
C ALA A 145 -13.33 7.90 -0.46
N VAL A 146 -13.10 7.40 0.75
CA VAL A 146 -11.98 6.51 1.07
C VAL A 146 -12.43 5.42 2.02
N CYS A 147 -11.79 4.27 1.95
CA CYS A 147 -11.87 3.25 2.97
C CYS A 147 -10.55 2.49 3.06
N ALA A 148 -10.29 1.87 4.19
CA ALA A 148 -9.09 1.09 4.40
C ALA A 148 -9.43 -0.32 4.88
N GLU A 149 -8.63 -1.28 4.44
CA GLU A 149 -8.64 -2.65 4.93
C GLU A 149 -7.33 -2.94 5.63
N ARG A 150 -7.40 -3.74 6.68
CA ARG A 150 -6.27 -4.06 7.53
C ARG A 150 -6.18 -5.56 7.74
N ALA A 151 -5.01 -6.13 7.45
CA ALA A 151 -4.72 -7.54 7.65
C ALA A 151 -3.52 -7.70 8.58
N VAL A 152 -3.68 -8.49 9.64
CA VAL A 152 -2.59 -8.75 10.59
C VAL A 152 -1.71 -9.87 10.07
N GLU A 153 -0.40 -9.64 10.03
CA GLU A 153 0.56 -10.69 9.69
C GLU A 153 0.64 -11.74 10.80
N PRO A 154 0.42 -13.01 10.50
CA PRO A 154 0.29 -14.04 11.53
C PRO A 154 1.54 -14.23 12.39
N LEU A 155 2.74 -14.12 11.80
CA LEU A 155 4.00 -14.39 12.49
C LEU A 155 4.49 -13.22 13.32
N ILE A 156 4.54 -12.04 12.73
CA ILE A 156 5.12 -10.85 13.38
C ILE A 156 4.07 -9.94 14.01
N ARG A 157 2.78 -10.22 13.78
CA ARG A 157 1.61 -9.49 14.29
C ARG A 157 1.58 -7.99 13.93
N ILE A 158 2.42 -7.57 13.00
CA ILE A 158 2.39 -6.20 12.45
C ILE A 158 1.35 -6.18 11.32
N PRO A 159 0.37 -5.28 11.36
CA PRO A 159 -0.63 -5.21 10.30
C PRO A 159 -0.03 -4.68 8.99
N LYS A 160 -0.60 -5.17 7.89
CA LYS A 160 -0.51 -4.56 6.58
C LYS A 160 -1.83 -3.87 6.25
N THR A 161 -1.78 -2.81 5.48
CA THR A 161 -2.96 -2.04 5.12
C THR A 161 -3.09 -1.90 3.62
N ALA A 162 -4.32 -1.76 3.17
CA ALA A 162 -4.65 -1.28 1.84
C ALA A 162 -5.65 -0.14 1.94
N LEU A 163 -5.57 0.81 1.02
CA LEU A 163 -6.43 1.98 0.96
C LEU A 163 -7.14 2.02 -0.39
N ILE A 164 -8.46 2.16 -0.37
CA ILE A 164 -9.26 2.40 -1.57
C ILE A 164 -9.74 3.85 -1.51
N ALA A 165 -9.48 4.60 -2.58
CA ALA A 165 -9.93 5.97 -2.73
C ALA A 165 -10.69 6.13 -4.05
N TRP A 166 -11.83 6.81 -4.02
CA TRP A 166 -12.62 7.10 -5.22
C TRP A 166 -12.45 8.56 -5.62
N TYR A 167 -12.16 8.79 -6.88
CA TYR A 167 -11.94 10.12 -7.45
C TYR A 167 -12.94 10.43 -8.57
N ALA A 168 -13.30 11.70 -8.69
CA ALA A 168 -14.02 12.18 -9.86
C ALA A 168 -13.15 12.13 -11.11
N LEU A 169 -13.74 11.82 -12.25
CA LEU A 169 -13.10 11.85 -13.56
C LEU A 169 -13.69 12.94 -14.45
N ALA A 170 -12.84 13.72 -15.10
CA ALA A 170 -13.27 14.76 -16.01
C ALA A 170 -14.07 14.17 -17.18
N GLY A 171 -15.29 14.71 -17.39
CA GLY A 171 -16.17 14.28 -18.48
C GLY A 171 -16.83 12.90 -18.29
N ARG A 172 -16.75 12.31 -17.09
CA ARG A 172 -17.39 11.02 -16.76
C ARG A 172 -18.31 11.15 -15.55
N THR A 173 -19.32 10.31 -15.49
CA THR A 173 -20.21 10.16 -14.33
C THR A 173 -19.70 9.10 -13.37
N GLU A 174 -18.95 8.14 -13.89
CA GLU A 174 -18.29 7.11 -13.09
C GLU A 174 -17.07 7.66 -12.36
N THR A 175 -16.80 7.12 -11.21
CA THR A 175 -15.61 7.44 -10.43
C THR A 175 -14.46 6.49 -10.76
N LEU A 176 -13.22 6.95 -10.62
CA LEU A 176 -12.04 6.10 -10.58
C LEU A 176 -11.85 5.53 -9.18
N ALA A 177 -11.80 4.22 -9.04
CA ALA A 177 -11.34 3.57 -7.81
C ALA A 177 -9.81 3.35 -7.89
N VAL A 178 -9.08 3.89 -6.94
CA VAL A 178 -7.64 3.71 -6.80
C VAL A 178 -7.37 2.88 -5.55
N VAL A 179 -6.71 1.74 -5.73
CA VAL A 179 -6.40 0.78 -4.65
C VAL A 179 -4.91 0.73 -4.47
N ASN A 180 -4.46 1.18 -3.30
CA ASN A 180 -3.08 1.12 -2.86
C ASN A 180 -2.92 -0.07 -1.91
N VAL A 181 -2.18 -1.08 -2.33
CA VAL A 181 -2.03 -2.33 -1.59
C VAL A 181 -0.64 -2.45 -1.01
N HIS A 182 -0.56 -2.78 0.29
CA HIS A 182 0.60 -3.43 0.88
C HIS A 182 0.14 -4.77 1.45
N ALA A 183 0.44 -5.83 0.72
CA ALA A 183 -0.08 -7.16 1.05
C ALA A 183 0.68 -7.81 2.22
N VAL A 184 -0.01 -8.71 2.93
CA VAL A 184 0.60 -9.58 3.96
C VAL A 184 1.81 -10.29 3.38
N ASN A 185 2.96 -10.21 4.08
CA ASN A 185 4.23 -10.77 3.63
C ASN A 185 4.60 -12.05 4.41
N PHE A 186 4.76 -11.92 5.73
CA PHE A 186 5.26 -13.00 6.59
C PHE A 186 4.13 -13.95 7.02
N SER A 187 3.63 -14.75 6.07
CA SER A 187 2.67 -15.80 6.33
C SER A 187 3.06 -17.07 5.57
N LEU A 188 3.28 -18.16 6.33
CA LEU A 188 3.48 -19.49 5.75
C LEU A 188 2.15 -20.08 5.23
N LEU A 189 1.02 -19.60 5.76
CA LEU A 189 -0.31 -19.99 5.31
C LEU A 189 -0.83 -18.99 4.30
N GLN A 190 -1.46 -19.48 3.24
CA GLN A 190 -2.04 -18.64 2.19
C GLN A 190 -3.32 -17.92 2.64
N VAL A 191 -4.06 -18.50 3.59
CA VAL A 191 -5.37 -18.02 4.05
C VAL A 191 -5.40 -16.52 4.44
N PRO A 192 -4.45 -15.98 5.23
CA PRO A 192 -4.47 -14.55 5.56
C PRO A 192 -4.32 -13.65 4.33
N TYR A 193 -3.54 -14.09 3.35
CA TYR A 193 -3.35 -13.39 2.09
C TYR A 193 -4.64 -13.41 1.25
N GLU A 194 -5.28 -14.56 1.12
CA GLU A 194 -6.58 -14.71 0.43
C GLU A 194 -7.67 -13.85 1.08
N GLN A 195 -7.74 -13.83 2.41
CA GLN A 195 -8.71 -13.04 3.15
C GLN A 195 -8.53 -11.53 2.91
N GLN A 196 -7.28 -11.05 2.87
CA GLN A 196 -6.99 -9.65 2.56
C GLN A 196 -7.51 -9.28 1.16
N PHE A 197 -7.24 -10.12 0.15
CA PHE A 197 -7.71 -9.85 -1.21
C PHE A 197 -9.23 -9.96 -1.35
N ALA A 198 -9.85 -10.94 -0.69
CA ALA A 198 -11.32 -11.06 -0.66
C ALA A 198 -11.98 -9.81 -0.04
N ALA A 199 -11.38 -9.21 0.99
CA ALA A 199 -11.86 -7.97 1.57
C ALA A 199 -11.76 -6.79 0.60
N LEU A 200 -10.70 -6.72 -0.22
CA LEU A 200 -10.53 -5.68 -1.24
C LEU A 200 -11.47 -5.86 -2.45
N VAL A 201 -11.74 -7.09 -2.85
CA VAL A 201 -12.65 -7.39 -3.97
C VAL A 201 -14.09 -6.97 -3.64
N ARG A 202 -14.54 -7.22 -2.42
CA ARG A 202 -15.94 -7.01 -1.99
C ARG A 202 -16.47 -5.60 -2.32
N PRO A 203 -15.80 -4.48 -2.00
CA PRO A 203 -16.27 -3.14 -2.33
C PRO A 203 -16.14 -2.80 -3.81
N LEU A 204 -15.34 -3.53 -4.58
CA LEU A 204 -15.02 -3.20 -5.97
C LEU A 204 -15.82 -4.00 -6.99
N VAL A 205 -16.40 -5.14 -6.60
CA VAL A 205 -17.13 -6.02 -7.53
C VAL A 205 -18.36 -5.34 -8.13
N THR A 206 -18.98 -4.41 -7.40
CA THR A 206 -20.12 -3.62 -7.88
C THR A 206 -19.71 -2.28 -8.50
N HIS A 207 -18.46 -1.89 -8.39
CA HIS A 207 -17.95 -0.65 -8.96
C HIS A 207 -17.94 -0.73 -10.50
N ARG A 208 -18.59 0.22 -11.16
CA ARG A 208 -18.75 0.24 -12.63
C ARG A 208 -17.67 1.02 -13.35
N GLY A 209 -17.04 1.97 -12.67
CA GLY A 209 -16.03 2.85 -13.24
C GLY A 209 -14.65 2.19 -13.41
N PRO A 210 -13.68 2.96 -13.88
CA PRO A 210 -12.30 2.52 -13.98
C PRO A 210 -11.70 2.15 -12.62
N ILE A 211 -10.69 1.29 -12.64
CA ILE A 211 -9.93 0.87 -11.46
C ILE A 211 -8.43 0.99 -11.78
N VAL A 212 -7.67 1.53 -10.83
CA VAL A 212 -6.22 1.34 -10.69
C VAL A 212 -6.01 0.50 -9.43
N PHE A 213 -5.37 -0.65 -9.57
CA PHE A 213 -5.10 -1.60 -8.48
C PHE A 213 -3.59 -1.84 -8.47
N ALA A 214 -2.87 -1.19 -7.55
CA ALA A 214 -1.42 -1.17 -7.57
C ALA A 214 -0.80 -1.17 -6.17
N GLY A 215 0.48 -1.51 -6.08
CA GLY A 215 1.25 -1.52 -4.84
C GLY A 215 2.22 -2.68 -4.74
N ASP A 216 2.65 -2.96 -3.51
CA ASP A 216 3.45 -4.12 -3.13
C ASP A 216 2.52 -5.28 -2.73
N PHE A 217 2.45 -6.26 -3.61
CA PHE A 217 1.58 -7.43 -3.45
C PHE A 217 2.29 -8.61 -2.79
N ASN A 218 3.58 -8.51 -2.55
CA ASN A 218 4.36 -9.61 -1.96
C ASN A 218 4.12 -10.97 -2.65
N THR A 219 4.05 -11.00 -3.99
CA THR A 219 3.76 -12.17 -4.83
C THR A 219 4.98 -13.07 -5.05
N TRP A 220 5.72 -13.35 -4.00
CA TRP A 220 6.96 -14.14 -4.07
C TRP A 220 6.75 -15.66 -4.21
N SER A 221 5.51 -16.13 -4.32
CA SER A 221 5.19 -17.55 -4.56
C SER A 221 4.06 -17.71 -5.58
N ASP A 222 4.03 -18.87 -6.25
CA ASP A 222 3.00 -19.18 -7.24
C ASP A 222 1.57 -19.15 -6.65
N GLY A 223 1.40 -19.59 -5.39
CA GLY A 223 0.12 -19.51 -4.71
C GLY A 223 -0.38 -18.07 -4.54
N ARG A 224 0.50 -17.15 -4.16
CA ARG A 224 0.16 -15.72 -4.03
C ARG A 224 -0.13 -15.08 -5.39
N LEU A 225 0.66 -15.44 -6.39
CA LEU A 225 0.42 -14.99 -7.76
C LEU A 225 -0.93 -15.51 -8.29
N ALA A 226 -1.33 -16.74 -7.94
CA ALA A 226 -2.64 -17.28 -8.29
C ALA A 226 -3.79 -16.50 -7.65
N VAL A 227 -3.67 -16.11 -6.36
CA VAL A 227 -4.66 -15.24 -5.70
C VAL A 227 -4.77 -13.88 -6.39
N LEU A 228 -3.62 -13.28 -6.76
CA LEU A 228 -3.62 -12.02 -7.48
C LEU A 228 -4.31 -12.14 -8.84
N ARG A 229 -4.04 -13.20 -9.59
CA ARG A 229 -4.71 -13.48 -10.88
C ARG A 229 -6.22 -13.66 -10.71
N ALA A 230 -6.64 -14.47 -9.74
CA ALA A 230 -8.07 -14.64 -9.43
C ALA A 230 -8.75 -13.31 -9.04
N THR A 231 -8.04 -12.44 -8.33
CA THR A 231 -8.50 -11.08 -8.01
C THR A 231 -8.65 -10.23 -9.28
N ALA A 232 -7.67 -10.28 -10.16
CA ALA A 232 -7.70 -9.56 -11.44
C ALA A 232 -8.89 -10.02 -12.29
N ASP A 233 -9.09 -11.34 -12.40
CA ASP A 233 -10.22 -11.93 -13.15
C ASP A 233 -11.57 -11.49 -12.56
N ALA A 234 -11.73 -11.53 -11.23
CA ALA A 234 -12.97 -11.15 -10.55
C ALA A 234 -13.33 -9.68 -10.75
N LEU A 235 -12.34 -8.80 -10.91
CA LEU A 235 -12.52 -7.36 -11.09
C LEU A 235 -12.39 -6.91 -12.56
N GLY A 236 -12.05 -7.80 -13.49
CA GLY A 236 -11.78 -7.49 -14.89
C GLY A 236 -10.55 -6.61 -15.09
N LEU A 237 -9.51 -6.81 -14.28
CA LEU A 237 -8.26 -6.04 -14.34
C LEU A 237 -7.28 -6.64 -15.35
N THR A 238 -6.56 -5.77 -16.04
CA THR A 238 -5.43 -6.12 -16.91
C THR A 238 -4.14 -5.62 -16.30
N ALA A 239 -3.12 -6.49 -16.21
CA ALA A 239 -1.81 -6.11 -15.71
C ALA A 239 -1.09 -5.19 -16.71
N ILE A 240 -0.45 -4.15 -16.20
CA ILE A 240 0.43 -3.29 -17.00
C ILE A 240 1.79 -3.98 -17.16
N ALA A 241 2.22 -4.13 -18.40
CA ALA A 241 3.58 -4.57 -18.72
C ALA A 241 4.54 -3.38 -18.66
N PHE A 242 5.75 -3.61 -18.17
CA PHE A 242 6.82 -2.62 -18.16
C PHE A 242 7.95 -3.07 -19.07
N GLU A 243 8.50 -2.15 -19.86
CA GLU A 243 9.60 -2.46 -20.75
C GLU A 243 10.65 -1.33 -20.72
N PRO A 244 11.87 -1.57 -20.21
CA PRO A 244 12.29 -2.81 -19.53
C PRO A 244 11.58 -3.01 -18.17
N ASP A 245 11.37 -4.27 -17.79
CA ASP A 245 10.80 -4.60 -16.48
C ASP A 245 11.89 -4.62 -15.40
N LEU A 246 12.03 -3.50 -14.69
CA LEU A 246 13.01 -3.28 -13.62
C LEU A 246 12.40 -3.40 -12.21
N ARG A 247 11.17 -3.92 -12.09
CA ARG A 247 10.51 -4.10 -10.79
C ARG A 247 11.31 -5.03 -9.88
N THR A 248 11.20 -4.78 -8.58
CA THR A 248 11.79 -5.61 -7.54
C THR A 248 11.33 -7.06 -7.68
N ARG A 249 12.29 -7.99 -7.56
CA ARG A 249 12.02 -9.43 -7.59
C ARG A 249 12.43 -10.05 -6.27
N PHE A 250 11.56 -10.92 -5.76
CA PHE A 250 11.85 -11.75 -4.61
C PHE A 250 11.57 -13.22 -4.98
N PHE A 251 12.53 -14.12 -4.75
CA PHE A 251 12.51 -15.51 -5.26
C PHE A 251 12.22 -15.61 -6.77
N GLY A 252 12.70 -14.64 -7.55
CA GLY A 252 12.50 -14.58 -9.00
C GLY A 252 11.14 -14.03 -9.47
N GLN A 253 10.19 -13.79 -8.56
CA GLN A 253 8.88 -13.21 -8.84
C GLN A 253 8.90 -11.69 -8.59
N GLN A 254 8.20 -10.93 -9.44
CA GLN A 254 7.91 -9.52 -9.16
C GLN A 254 6.98 -9.43 -7.94
N VAL A 255 7.21 -8.47 -7.05
CA VAL A 255 6.36 -8.24 -5.89
C VAL A 255 5.44 -7.02 -6.05
N ASP A 256 5.85 -6.07 -6.90
CA ASP A 256 5.09 -4.87 -7.22
C ASP A 256 4.29 -5.08 -8.51
N HIS A 257 3.03 -4.70 -8.51
CA HIS A 257 2.17 -4.80 -9.69
C HIS A 257 1.34 -3.53 -9.87
N VAL A 258 0.99 -3.28 -11.14
CA VAL A 258 -0.03 -2.29 -11.53
C VAL A 258 -1.01 -3.01 -12.45
N MET A 259 -2.27 -2.96 -12.08
CA MET A 259 -3.37 -3.51 -12.86
C MET A 259 -4.46 -2.48 -13.02
N VAL A 260 -5.12 -2.46 -14.17
CA VAL A 260 -6.11 -1.45 -14.51
C VAL A 260 -7.35 -2.06 -15.16
N ARG A 261 -8.45 -1.33 -15.05
CA ARG A 261 -9.68 -1.57 -15.78
C ARG A 261 -10.25 -0.24 -16.28
N GLY A 262 -10.67 -0.17 -17.54
CA GLY A 262 -11.42 0.96 -18.10
C GLY A 262 -10.66 2.28 -18.28
N LEU A 263 -9.31 2.21 -18.26
CA LEU A 263 -8.38 3.30 -18.54
C LEU A 263 -7.73 3.11 -19.90
#